data_fe075213cc3789280669d538b99e9a22
#
_entry.id   fe075213cc3789280669d538b99e9a22
#
_cell.length_a   1.000
_cell.length_b   1.000
_cell.length_c   1.000
_cell.angle_alpha   90.00
_cell.angle_beta   90.00
_cell.angle_gamma   90.00
#
_symmetry.space_group_name_H-M   'P 1'
#
loop_
_entity.id
_entity.type
_entity.pdbx_description
1 polymer ?
#
loop_
_entity_poly.entity_id
_entity_poly.type
_entity_poly.pdbx_seq_one_letter_code
_entity_poly.pdbx_strand_id
1 'polypeptide(L)'
;MAIVLRYVDKLGEIKERLIDVVHVKETSASCLKANIDHVFAKYGLSFKQVRGQGYDGASNMRGEFNGLRALIMRENSSAYYIHCFAHQLQLVIVAVAKKNDDSSDFFDMVSLKVIGCSSLRGGGGELGTLKTKTYSSN
;
A
#
# COMPACT_ATOMS: atom_id res chain seq x y z
N MET A 1 -2.09 -5.55 5.70
CA MET A 1 -1.34 -5.59 4.42
C MET A 1 -1.93 -6.70 3.56
N ALA A 2 -2.29 -6.40 2.31
CA ALA A 2 -2.72 -7.40 1.35
C ALA A 2 -1.53 -7.85 0.50
N ILE A 3 -1.38 -9.15 0.29
CA ILE A 3 -0.33 -9.74 -0.54
C ILE A 3 -0.98 -10.38 -1.76
N VAL A 4 -0.64 -9.84 -2.93
CA VAL A 4 -1.13 -10.31 -4.23
C VAL A 4 0.06 -10.83 -5.01
N LEU A 5 -0.06 -11.99 -5.61
CA LEU A 5 0.92 -12.53 -6.53
C LEU A 5 0.42 -12.46 -7.97
N ARG A 6 1.31 -11.97 -8.84
CA ARG A 6 1.15 -12.05 -10.29
C ARG A 6 2.11 -13.11 -10.80
N TYR A 7 1.61 -14.04 -11.60
CA TYR A 7 2.40 -15.12 -12.18
C TYR A 7 1.86 -15.51 -13.55
N VAL A 8 2.69 -16.19 -14.31
CA VAL A 8 2.30 -16.79 -15.60
C VAL A 8 1.99 -18.25 -15.35
N ASP A 9 0.84 -18.72 -15.77
CA ASP A 9 0.43 -20.12 -15.66
C ASP A 9 1.07 -21.00 -16.75
N LYS A 10 0.75 -22.29 -16.72
CA LYS A 10 1.29 -23.25 -17.70
C LYS A 10 0.82 -23.02 -19.14
N LEU A 11 -0.23 -22.23 -19.32
CA LEU A 11 -0.77 -21.87 -20.63
C LEU A 11 -0.18 -20.56 -21.15
N GLY A 12 0.71 -19.90 -20.39
CA GLY A 12 1.29 -18.61 -20.72
C GLY A 12 0.40 -17.42 -20.34
N GLU A 13 -0.70 -17.64 -19.62
CA GLU A 13 -1.61 -16.59 -19.22
C GLU A 13 -1.17 -15.91 -17.91
N ILE A 14 -1.31 -14.58 -17.86
CA ILE A 14 -1.04 -13.80 -16.64
C ILE A 14 -2.20 -13.97 -15.67
N LYS A 15 -1.89 -14.41 -14.47
CA LYS A 15 -2.85 -14.54 -13.37
C LYS A 15 -2.45 -13.64 -12.20
N GLU A 16 -3.44 -13.05 -11.55
CA GLU A 16 -3.27 -12.34 -10.28
C GLU A 16 -4.15 -12.97 -9.20
N ARG A 17 -3.57 -13.22 -8.03
CA ARG A 17 -4.30 -13.81 -6.91
C ARG A 17 -3.94 -13.12 -5.60
N LEU A 18 -4.95 -12.75 -4.85
CA LEU A 18 -4.80 -12.40 -3.45
C LEU A 18 -4.44 -13.68 -2.68
N ILE A 19 -3.27 -13.67 -2.05
CA ILE A 19 -2.75 -14.82 -1.30
C ILE A 19 -3.16 -14.72 0.16
N ASP A 20 -2.98 -13.53 0.75
CA ASP A 20 -3.29 -13.33 2.16
C ASP A 20 -3.57 -11.86 2.49
N VAL A 21 -4.27 -11.63 3.60
CA VAL A 21 -4.47 -10.32 4.21
C VAL A 21 -3.95 -10.38 5.63
N VAL A 22 -2.80 -9.78 5.86
CA VAL A 22 -2.09 -9.84 7.14
C VAL A 22 -2.33 -8.58 7.93
N HIS A 23 -2.68 -8.72 9.21
CA HIS A 23 -2.69 -7.60 10.14
C HIS A 23 -1.25 -7.27 10.53
N VAL A 24 -0.80 -6.05 10.22
CA VAL A 24 0.54 -5.55 10.57
C VAL A 24 0.42 -4.56 11.72
N LYS A 25 1.19 -4.79 12.78
CA LYS A 25 1.24 -3.91 13.94
C LYS A 25 2.03 -2.64 13.66
N GLU A 26 3.07 -2.75 12.83
CA GLU A 26 3.98 -1.68 12.47
C GLU A 26 4.24 -1.68 10.96
N THR A 27 4.43 -0.50 10.40
CA THR A 27 4.72 -0.33 8.97
C THR A 27 6.23 -0.21 8.68
N SER A 28 7.11 -0.59 9.63
CA SER A 28 8.54 -0.64 9.38
C SER A 28 8.88 -1.67 8.29
N ALA A 29 9.90 -1.41 7.49
CA ALA A 29 10.31 -2.29 6.40
C ALA A 29 10.63 -3.72 6.90
N SER A 30 11.28 -3.84 8.05
CA SER A 30 11.61 -5.13 8.68
C SER A 30 10.36 -5.91 9.10
N CYS A 31 9.37 -5.23 9.70
CA CYS A 31 8.11 -5.86 10.09
C CYS A 31 7.32 -6.31 8.85
N LEU A 32 7.25 -5.48 7.81
CA LEU A 32 6.61 -5.84 6.55
C LEU A 32 7.30 -7.05 5.90
N LYS A 33 8.64 -7.05 5.84
CA LYS A 33 9.42 -8.17 5.31
C LYS A 33 9.17 -9.47 6.08
N ALA A 34 9.20 -9.43 7.41
CA ALA A 34 8.95 -10.60 8.24
C ALA A 34 7.54 -11.18 8.03
N ASN A 35 6.52 -10.33 7.84
CA ASN A 35 5.17 -10.79 7.53
C ASN A 35 5.09 -11.44 6.12
N ILE A 36 5.79 -10.89 5.14
CA ILE A 36 5.87 -11.52 3.80
C ILE A 36 6.58 -12.86 3.88
N ASP A 37 7.68 -12.95 4.62
CA ASP A 37 8.40 -14.21 4.83
C ASP A 37 7.51 -15.28 5.45
N HIS A 38 6.74 -14.89 6.46
CA HIS A 38 5.77 -15.79 7.10
C HIS A 38 4.73 -16.32 6.11
N VAL A 39 4.16 -15.44 5.29
CA VAL A 39 3.19 -15.83 4.26
C VAL A 39 3.84 -16.71 3.21
N PHE A 40 5.04 -16.39 2.75
CA PHE A 40 5.77 -17.21 1.79
C PHE A 40 6.06 -18.61 2.36
N ALA A 41 6.51 -18.70 3.60
CA ALA A 41 6.72 -19.98 4.27
C ALA A 41 5.43 -20.77 4.42
N LYS A 42 4.33 -20.12 4.80
CA LYS A 42 3.00 -20.73 4.93
C LYS A 42 2.52 -21.40 3.63
N TYR A 43 2.81 -20.79 2.49
CA TYR A 43 2.37 -21.30 1.18
C TYR A 43 3.48 -22.03 0.40
N GLY A 44 4.63 -22.29 1.02
CA GLY A 44 5.75 -22.98 0.37
C GLY A 44 6.37 -22.18 -0.79
N LEU A 45 6.28 -20.86 -0.74
CA LEU A 45 6.84 -19.96 -1.76
C LEU A 45 8.28 -19.55 -1.43
N SER A 46 9.05 -19.25 -2.47
CA SER A 46 10.45 -18.81 -2.30
C SER A 46 10.71 -17.48 -3.01
N PHE A 47 11.44 -16.59 -2.36
CA PHE A 47 11.90 -15.35 -2.99
C PHE A 47 12.80 -15.58 -4.19
N LYS A 48 13.48 -16.72 -4.31
CA LYS A 48 14.32 -17.07 -5.47
C LYS A 48 13.56 -17.05 -6.80
N GLN A 49 12.24 -17.25 -6.75
CA GLN A 49 11.38 -17.25 -7.93
C GLN A 49 10.75 -15.90 -8.22
N VAL A 50 10.86 -14.94 -7.31
CA VAL A 50 10.28 -13.59 -7.48
C VAL A 50 11.11 -12.82 -8.51
N ARG A 51 10.45 -12.24 -9.51
CA ARG A 51 11.08 -11.42 -10.56
C ARG A 51 10.76 -9.95 -10.43
N GLY A 52 9.79 -9.60 -9.60
CA GLY A 52 9.38 -8.22 -9.39
C GLY A 52 8.65 -8.02 -8.09
N GLN A 53 8.68 -6.80 -7.61
CA GLN A 53 7.95 -6.34 -6.44
C GLN A 53 7.36 -4.96 -6.74
N GLY A 54 6.08 -4.76 -6.42
CA GLY A 54 5.36 -3.54 -6.75
C GLY A 54 4.54 -3.03 -5.58
N TYR A 55 4.75 -1.78 -5.18
CA TYR A 55 4.00 -1.09 -4.13
C TYR A 55 4.22 0.42 -4.20
N ASP A 56 3.70 1.19 -3.26
CA ASP A 56 3.82 2.64 -3.23
C ASP A 56 5.27 3.14 -3.04
N GLY A 57 5.43 4.44 -3.17
CA GLY A 57 6.73 5.10 -3.06
C GLY A 57 7.10 5.57 -1.65
N ALA A 58 6.40 5.13 -0.60
CA ALA A 58 6.72 5.50 0.77
C ALA A 58 8.16 5.12 1.15
N SER A 59 8.79 5.88 2.03
CA SER A 59 10.21 5.72 2.37
C SER A 59 10.56 4.35 2.96
N ASN A 60 9.66 3.79 3.79
CA ASN A 60 9.77 2.44 4.34
C ASN A 60 9.65 1.35 3.28
N MET A 61 9.04 1.65 2.15
CA MET A 61 8.83 0.71 1.04
C MET A 61 9.99 0.77 0.04
N ARG A 62 10.26 1.94 -0.56
CA ARG A 62 11.23 2.09 -1.64
C ARG A 62 12.65 2.47 -1.17
N GLY A 63 12.86 2.75 0.13
CA GLY A 63 14.16 3.21 0.63
C GLY A 63 15.33 2.39 0.11
N GLU A 64 16.36 3.06 -0.37
CA GLU A 64 17.49 2.45 -1.09
C GLU A 64 18.30 1.49 -0.22
N PHE A 65 18.47 1.83 1.06
CA PHE A 65 19.31 1.05 1.96
C PHE A 65 18.49 0.11 2.86
N ASN A 66 17.42 0.60 3.48
CA ASN A 66 16.69 -0.13 4.51
C ASN A 66 15.19 -0.21 4.24
N GLY A 67 14.72 0.15 3.05
CA GLY A 67 13.34 -0.04 2.64
C GLY A 67 13.04 -1.51 2.33
N LEU A 68 11.77 -1.87 2.28
CA LEU A 68 11.31 -3.22 1.94
C LEU A 68 11.92 -3.69 0.62
N ARG A 69 12.00 -2.81 -0.39
CA ARG A 69 12.69 -3.06 -1.66
C ARG A 69 14.11 -3.61 -1.44
N ALA A 70 14.90 -2.91 -0.63
CA ALA A 70 16.28 -3.27 -0.41
C ALA A 70 16.41 -4.60 0.33
N LEU A 71 15.55 -4.86 1.32
CA LEU A 71 15.53 -6.10 2.07
C LEU A 71 15.23 -7.30 1.16
N ILE A 72 14.27 -7.19 0.26
CA ILE A 72 13.94 -8.25 -0.70
C ILE A 72 15.07 -8.43 -1.74
N MET A 73 15.62 -7.34 -2.27
CA MET A 73 16.68 -7.39 -3.28
C MET A 73 18.01 -7.96 -2.74
N ARG A 74 18.26 -7.90 -1.44
CA ARG A 74 19.40 -8.58 -0.81
C ARG A 74 19.29 -10.11 -0.89
N GLU A 75 18.07 -10.64 -0.82
CA GLU A 75 17.84 -12.09 -0.97
C GLU A 75 17.76 -12.53 -2.42
N ASN A 76 17.21 -11.67 -3.27
CA ASN A 76 17.09 -11.93 -4.71
C ASN A 76 17.22 -10.63 -5.51
N SER A 77 18.38 -10.41 -6.09
CA SER A 77 18.67 -9.23 -6.92
C SER A 77 17.80 -9.12 -8.19
N SER A 78 17.17 -10.22 -8.61
CA SER A 78 16.25 -10.25 -9.75
C SER A 78 14.83 -9.79 -9.41
N ALA A 79 14.51 -9.55 -8.14
CA ALA A 79 13.21 -9.04 -7.70
C ALA A 79 13.15 -7.52 -7.88
N TYR A 80 13.09 -7.04 -9.13
CA TYR A 80 13.09 -5.62 -9.45
C TYR A 80 11.89 -4.89 -8.86
N TYR A 81 12.13 -3.72 -8.27
CA TYR A 81 11.08 -2.87 -7.72
C TYR A 81 10.46 -2.01 -8.81
N ILE A 82 9.13 -1.98 -8.79
CA ILE A 82 8.32 -1.08 -9.61
C ILE A 82 7.41 -0.27 -8.69
N HIS A 83 7.40 1.05 -8.84
CA HIS A 83 6.41 1.89 -8.17
C HIS A 83 5.03 1.62 -8.76
N CYS A 84 4.05 1.32 -7.90
CA CYS A 84 2.69 0.98 -8.31
C CYS A 84 2.07 2.08 -9.20
N PHE A 85 1.76 1.75 -10.44
CA PHE A 85 1.18 2.71 -11.40
C PHE A 85 -0.20 3.19 -10.97
N ALA A 86 -1.00 2.33 -10.34
CA ALA A 86 -2.31 2.73 -9.80
C ALA A 86 -2.15 3.81 -8.72
N HIS A 87 -1.15 3.67 -7.85
CA HIS A 87 -0.84 4.70 -6.85
C HIS A 87 -0.34 6.00 -7.50
N GLN A 88 0.54 5.91 -8.50
CA GLN A 88 1.01 7.09 -9.24
C GLN A 88 -0.16 7.81 -9.93
N LEU A 89 -1.07 7.07 -10.58
CA LEU A 89 -2.26 7.63 -11.19
C LEU A 89 -3.15 8.31 -10.15
N GLN A 90 -3.35 7.69 -8.99
CA GLN A 90 -4.11 8.28 -7.88
C GLN A 90 -3.49 9.62 -7.43
N LEU A 91 -2.16 9.68 -7.30
CA LEU A 91 -1.48 10.94 -6.94
C LEU A 91 -1.69 12.03 -7.99
N VAL A 92 -1.65 11.69 -9.27
CA VAL A 92 -1.93 12.65 -10.36
C VAL A 92 -3.37 13.13 -10.30
N ILE A 93 -4.34 12.23 -10.15
CA ILE A 93 -5.77 12.58 -10.05
C ILE A 93 -6.00 13.52 -8.86
N VAL A 94 -5.45 13.20 -7.70
CA VAL A 94 -5.56 14.04 -6.51
C VAL A 94 -4.90 15.41 -6.72
N ALA A 95 -3.74 15.47 -7.38
CA ALA A 95 -3.06 16.72 -7.67
C ALA A 95 -3.85 17.60 -8.65
N VAL A 96 -4.50 17.00 -9.65
CA VAL A 96 -5.37 17.71 -10.60
C VAL A 96 -6.64 18.19 -9.90
N ALA A 97 -7.29 17.33 -9.11
CA ALA A 97 -8.50 17.69 -8.37
C ALA A 97 -8.27 18.87 -7.40
N LYS A 98 -7.16 18.89 -6.71
CA LYS A 98 -6.77 19.99 -5.80
C LYS A 98 -6.50 21.33 -6.49
N LYS A 99 -6.25 21.33 -7.80
CA LYS A 99 -6.08 22.58 -8.58
C LYS A 99 -7.37 23.15 -9.12
N ASN A 100 -8.47 22.43 -8.96
CA ASN A 100 -9.79 22.84 -9.39
C ASN A 100 -10.65 23.11 -8.13
N ASP A 101 -11.05 24.36 -7.94
CA ASP A 101 -11.77 24.80 -6.74
C ASP A 101 -13.09 24.03 -6.56
N ASP A 102 -13.87 23.83 -7.63
CA ASP A 102 -15.13 23.08 -7.57
C ASP A 102 -14.93 21.63 -7.11
N SER A 103 -13.84 21.00 -7.56
CA SER A 103 -13.50 19.63 -7.15
C SER A 103 -13.05 19.56 -5.70
N SER A 104 -12.29 20.55 -5.24
CA SER A 104 -11.84 20.64 -3.85
C SER A 104 -13.04 20.77 -2.92
N ASP A 105 -13.96 21.69 -3.23
CA ASP A 105 -15.19 21.93 -2.46
C ASP A 105 -16.08 20.68 -2.42
N PHE A 106 -16.19 19.96 -3.54
CA PHE A 106 -16.94 18.71 -3.60
C PHE A 106 -16.35 17.65 -2.66
N PHE A 107 -15.02 17.44 -2.68
CA PHE A 107 -14.38 16.45 -1.80
C PHE A 107 -14.45 16.84 -0.33
N ASP A 108 -14.35 18.11 0.00
CA ASP A 108 -14.52 18.62 1.36
C ASP A 108 -15.94 18.38 1.85
N MET A 109 -16.95 18.67 1.03
CA MET A 109 -18.36 18.41 1.34
C MET A 109 -18.65 16.91 1.55
N VAL A 110 -18.09 16.03 0.71
CA VAL A 110 -18.24 14.57 0.85
C VAL A 110 -17.56 14.08 2.12
N SER A 111 -16.36 14.58 2.42
CA SER A 111 -15.63 14.22 3.64
C SER A 111 -16.40 14.61 4.90
N LEU A 112 -16.98 15.81 4.95
CA LEU A 112 -17.83 16.27 6.06
C LEU A 112 -19.07 15.39 6.24
N LYS A 113 -19.71 14.97 5.15
CA LYS A 113 -20.89 14.08 5.21
C LYS A 113 -20.54 12.68 5.69
N VAL A 114 -19.39 12.14 5.26
CA VAL A 114 -18.92 10.81 5.70
C VAL A 114 -18.59 10.81 7.19
N ILE A 115 -17.93 11.86 7.69
CA ILE A 115 -17.63 12.02 9.12
C ILE A 115 -18.91 12.20 9.93
N GLY A 116 -19.84 13.04 9.45
CA GLY A 116 -21.14 13.26 10.10
C GLY A 116 -22.00 12.01 10.16
N CYS A 117 -21.99 11.17 9.13
CA CYS A 117 -22.73 9.91 9.10
C CYS A 117 -22.13 8.86 10.06
N SER A 118 -20.84 8.87 10.29
CA SER A 118 -20.17 7.99 11.28
C SER A 118 -20.53 8.39 12.72
N SER A 119 -20.76 9.67 12.98
CA SER A 119 -21.13 10.20 14.30
C SER A 119 -22.56 9.85 14.73
N LEU A 120 -23.46 9.58 13.77
CA LEU A 120 -24.85 9.22 14.06
C LEU A 120 -25.06 7.73 14.39
N ARG A 121 -24.05 6.88 14.25
CA ARG A 121 -24.12 5.42 14.45
C ARG A 121 -23.55 4.91 15.79
N GLY A 122 -23.02 5.78 16.63
CA GLY A 122 -22.39 5.38 17.90
C GLY A 122 -22.70 6.36 19.01
N GLY A 123 -23.76 6.10 19.76
CA GLY A 123 -23.92 6.70 21.08
C GLY A 123 -22.87 6.15 22.03
N GLY A 124 -22.00 7.02 22.57
CA GLY A 124 -21.13 6.75 23.69
C GLY A 124 -19.72 6.24 23.35
N GLY A 125 -18.78 7.16 23.28
CA GLY A 125 -17.33 6.88 23.21
C GLY A 125 -16.57 8.09 22.72
N GLU A 126 -15.66 8.60 23.52
CA GLU A 126 -14.87 9.79 23.25
C GLU A 126 -14.22 9.77 21.87
N LEU A 127 -14.41 10.85 21.14
CA LEU A 127 -13.81 11.09 19.82
C LEU A 127 -12.30 11.28 19.97
N GLY A 128 -11.52 10.22 19.76
CA GLY A 128 -10.10 10.35 19.52
C GLY A 128 -9.88 11.12 18.21
N THR A 129 -9.28 12.29 18.32
CA THR A 129 -8.94 13.18 17.20
C THR A 129 -8.05 12.43 16.20
N LEU A 130 -8.63 12.00 15.08
CA LEU A 130 -7.87 11.54 13.92
C LEU A 130 -7.12 12.72 13.33
N LYS A 131 -5.87 12.89 13.73
CA LYS A 131 -4.95 13.81 13.07
C LYS A 131 -4.67 13.27 11.67
N THR A 132 -5.31 13.82 10.66
CA THR A 132 -4.89 13.72 9.27
C THR A 132 -3.48 14.30 9.17
N LYS A 133 -2.48 13.43 9.00
CA LYS A 133 -1.14 13.89 8.63
C LYS A 133 -1.22 14.42 7.20
N THR A 134 -1.34 15.73 7.06
CA THR A 134 -1.04 16.44 5.82
C THR A 134 0.46 16.29 5.58
N TYR A 135 0.83 15.55 4.56
CA TYR A 135 2.19 15.53 4.07
C TYR A 135 2.46 16.86 3.36
N SER A 136 3.16 17.75 4.04
CA SER A 136 3.76 18.93 3.42
C SER A 136 4.89 18.45 2.51
N SER A 137 4.75 18.71 1.22
CA SER A 137 5.83 18.54 0.25
C SER A 137 6.71 19.77 0.33
N ASN A 138 7.94 19.62 0.76
CA ASN A 138 9.06 20.49 0.37
C ASN A 138 9.80 19.78 -0.76
#